data_3c35cf94a0e1ceaf933d3d2b672ecbfd
#
_entry.id   3c35cf94a0e1ceaf933d3d2b672ecbfd
#
_cell.length_a   1.000
_cell.length_b   1.000
_cell.length_c   1.000
_cell.angle_alpha   90.00
_cell.angle_beta   90.00
_cell.angle_gamma   90.00
#
_symmetry.space_group_name_H-M   'P 1'
#
loop_
_entity.id
_entity.type
_entity.pdbx_description
1 polymer ?
#
loop_
_entity_poly.entity_id
_entity_poly.type
_entity_poly.pdbx_seq_one_letter_code
_entity_poly.pdbx_strand_id
1 'polypeptide(L)'
;IEEKVVDYWTKRAADFSDVRENELDSELSREWVDNIMQYISPLIDNGQNIRVLDVGTGVGYFAILLYGKGLSVTGIDLTPDMIERAEVLADRYGADVNFKVMDAMNLEYEDASFDVVITRNLTWTLPDVDMAYKEWHRVLKKGGVLLNYDANYANMKNLDATLIDDDKKEEPYGHQGMTYALEAENAYITKAMDIGRHQRPEYD
;
A
#
# COMPACT_ATOMS: atom_id res chain seq x y z
N ILE A 1 17.63 -5.55 7.00
CA ILE A 1 16.32 -5.93 6.44
C ILE A 1 15.83 -4.82 5.53
N GLU A 2 15.81 -3.57 5.97
CA GLU A 2 15.36 -2.40 5.20
C GLU A 2 16.09 -2.24 3.86
N GLU A 3 17.42 -2.29 3.84
CA GLU A 3 18.21 -2.20 2.60
C GLU A 3 17.82 -3.24 1.55
N LYS A 4 17.45 -4.46 1.98
CA LYS A 4 17.01 -5.52 1.07
C LYS A 4 15.60 -5.31 0.56
N VAL A 5 14.72 -4.74 1.38
CA VAL A 5 13.37 -4.35 0.97
C VAL A 5 13.44 -3.24 -0.07
N VAL A 6 14.26 -2.22 0.18
CA VAL A 6 14.49 -1.12 -0.76
C VAL A 6 15.07 -1.65 -2.08
N ASP A 7 16.16 -2.46 -2.05
CA ASP A 7 16.76 -3.05 -3.26
C ASP A 7 15.75 -3.89 -4.06
N TYR A 8 14.92 -4.68 -3.37
CA TYR A 8 13.87 -5.47 -4.00
C TYR A 8 12.86 -4.60 -4.75
N TRP A 9 12.34 -3.54 -4.11
CA TRP A 9 11.34 -2.68 -4.71
C TRP A 9 11.92 -1.73 -5.76
N THR A 10 13.16 -1.25 -5.58
CA THR A 10 13.89 -0.48 -6.60
C THR A 10 13.95 -1.23 -7.93
N LYS A 11 14.32 -2.51 -7.92
CA LYS A 11 14.38 -3.34 -9.13
C LYS A 11 13.04 -3.53 -9.82
N ARG A 12 11.95 -3.40 -9.09
CA ARG A 12 10.57 -3.63 -9.58
C ARG A 12 9.79 -2.36 -9.86
N ALA A 13 10.29 -1.22 -9.47
CA ALA A 13 9.56 0.03 -9.55
C ALA A 13 9.05 0.34 -10.97
N ALA A 14 9.82 -0.03 -12.02
CA ALA A 14 9.41 0.17 -13.41
C ALA A 14 8.16 -0.65 -13.77
N ASP A 15 8.27 -1.97 -13.65
CA ASP A 15 7.19 -2.90 -14.01
C ASP A 15 5.94 -2.67 -13.15
N PHE A 16 6.16 -2.35 -11.87
CA PHE A 16 5.07 -2.04 -10.94
C PHE A 16 4.35 -0.74 -11.32
N SER A 17 5.09 0.27 -11.83
CA SER A 17 4.51 1.52 -12.32
C SER A 17 3.57 1.26 -13.51
N ASP A 18 4.02 0.48 -14.49
CA ASP A 18 3.21 0.18 -15.69
C ASP A 18 1.91 -0.54 -15.33
N VAL A 19 1.99 -1.49 -14.39
CA VAL A 19 0.80 -2.21 -13.90
C VAL A 19 -0.18 -1.27 -13.23
N ARG A 20 0.29 -0.37 -12.36
CA ARG A 20 -0.57 0.58 -11.64
C ARG A 20 -1.14 1.66 -12.53
N GLU A 21 -0.41 2.10 -13.55
CA GLU A 21 -0.93 3.02 -14.55
C GLU A 21 -2.10 2.39 -15.33
N ASN A 22 -1.94 1.15 -15.79
CA ASN A 22 -3.04 0.42 -16.44
C ASN A 22 -4.25 0.24 -15.51
N GLU A 23 -4.01 0.03 -14.20
CA GLU A 23 -5.08 -0.09 -13.20
C GLU A 23 -5.81 1.25 -13.00
N LEU A 24 -5.10 2.40 -13.00
CA LEU A 24 -5.71 3.74 -12.91
C LEU A 24 -6.72 3.99 -14.03
N ASP A 25 -6.43 3.54 -15.23
CA ASP A 25 -7.27 3.72 -16.41
C ASP A 25 -8.40 2.69 -16.54
N SER A 26 -8.46 1.72 -15.62
CA SER A 26 -9.44 0.63 -15.65
C SER A 26 -10.70 0.91 -14.82
N GLU A 27 -11.73 0.06 -14.98
CA GLU A 27 -12.94 0.11 -14.12
C GLU A 27 -12.62 -0.19 -12.65
N LEU A 28 -11.56 -0.95 -12.39
CA LEU A 28 -11.13 -1.30 -11.02
C LEU A 28 -10.80 -0.06 -10.18
N SER A 29 -10.29 1.01 -10.80
CA SER A 29 -10.03 2.28 -10.12
C SER A 29 -11.29 2.88 -9.50
N ARG A 30 -12.43 2.74 -10.18
CA ARG A 30 -13.74 3.20 -9.67
C ARG A 30 -14.23 2.34 -8.52
N GLU A 31 -14.07 1.02 -8.63
CA GLU A 31 -14.45 0.10 -7.53
C GLU A 31 -13.63 0.39 -6.27
N TRP A 32 -12.32 0.64 -6.41
CA TRP A 32 -11.48 1.06 -5.29
C TRP A 32 -11.97 2.37 -4.66
N VAL A 33 -12.21 3.38 -5.49
CA VAL A 33 -12.71 4.66 -5.01
C VAL A 33 -14.03 4.50 -4.27
N ASP A 34 -14.99 3.78 -4.84
CA ASP A 34 -16.32 3.57 -4.22
C ASP A 34 -16.18 2.81 -2.88
N ASN A 35 -15.31 1.81 -2.83
CA ASN A 35 -15.03 1.09 -1.59
C ASN A 35 -14.40 1.98 -0.52
N ILE A 36 -13.38 2.76 -0.86
CA ILE A 36 -12.69 3.64 0.07
C ILE A 36 -13.60 4.77 0.54
N MET A 37 -14.31 5.40 -0.39
CA MET A 37 -15.15 6.57 -0.10
C MET A 37 -16.33 6.25 0.82
N GLN A 38 -16.85 5.03 0.86
CA GLN A 38 -17.89 4.66 1.83
C GLN A 38 -17.46 4.86 3.29
N TYR A 39 -16.16 4.73 3.59
CA TYR A 39 -15.60 4.93 4.92
C TYR A 39 -15.16 6.38 5.18
N ILE A 40 -14.76 7.11 4.12
CA ILE A 40 -14.24 8.48 4.24
C ILE A 40 -15.37 9.51 4.15
N SER A 41 -16.40 9.26 3.35
CA SER A 41 -17.51 10.22 3.14
C SER A 41 -18.14 10.75 4.43
N PRO A 42 -18.32 9.96 5.50
CA PRO A 42 -18.84 10.48 6.75
C PRO A 42 -17.96 11.54 7.43
N LEU A 43 -16.66 11.60 7.08
CA LEU A 43 -15.74 12.61 7.62
C LEU A 43 -15.82 13.94 6.86
N ILE A 44 -16.37 13.93 5.63
CA ILE A 44 -16.40 15.10 4.72
C ILE A 44 -17.55 16.07 5.08
N ASP A 45 -18.59 15.62 5.80
CA ASP A 45 -19.85 16.33 6.04
C ASP A 45 -19.74 17.70 6.73
N ASN A 46 -18.55 18.12 7.18
CA ASN A 46 -18.33 19.38 7.87
C ASN A 46 -17.61 20.45 7.05
N GLY A 47 -17.41 20.26 5.73
CA GLY A 47 -16.68 21.20 4.87
C GLY A 47 -15.20 21.34 5.22
N GLN A 48 -14.66 20.40 5.99
CA GLN A 48 -13.24 20.34 6.34
C GLN A 48 -12.43 19.69 5.23
N ASN A 49 -11.22 20.18 5.03
CA ASN A 49 -10.25 19.56 4.14
C ASN A 49 -9.74 18.25 4.81
N ILE A 50 -10.13 17.11 4.30
CA ILE A 50 -9.72 15.78 4.81
C ILE A 50 -8.27 15.51 4.39
N ARG A 51 -7.42 15.27 5.37
CA ARG A 51 -6.02 14.92 5.19
C ARG A 51 -5.83 13.41 5.24
N VAL A 52 -5.31 12.86 4.16
CA VAL A 52 -5.06 11.42 3.99
C VAL A 52 -3.57 11.15 3.96
N LEU A 53 -3.12 10.14 4.70
CA LEU A 53 -1.79 9.56 4.60
C LEU A 53 -1.88 8.19 3.93
N ASP A 54 -1.29 8.04 2.75
CA ASP A 54 -1.12 6.77 2.02
C ASP A 54 0.24 6.17 2.37
N VAL A 55 0.24 5.15 3.22
CA VAL A 55 1.45 4.52 3.76
C VAL A 55 1.87 3.32 2.91
N GLY A 56 3.12 3.32 2.44
CA GLY A 56 3.58 2.37 1.43
C GLY A 56 2.88 2.66 0.09
N THR A 57 2.86 3.94 -0.29
CA THR A 57 2.13 4.44 -1.46
C THR A 57 2.61 3.80 -2.78
N GLY A 58 3.82 3.23 -2.79
CA GLY A 58 4.47 2.73 -3.99
C GLY A 58 4.54 3.82 -5.04
N VAL A 59 3.99 3.57 -6.22
CA VAL A 59 3.94 4.54 -7.33
C VAL A 59 2.74 5.49 -7.25
N GLY A 60 2.12 5.65 -6.07
CA GLY A 60 1.10 6.67 -5.81
C GLY A 60 -0.33 6.32 -6.22
N TYR A 61 -0.64 5.05 -6.46
CA TYR A 61 -1.95 4.65 -7.00
C TYR A 61 -3.14 5.15 -6.19
N PHE A 62 -3.21 4.84 -4.88
CA PHE A 62 -4.30 5.33 -4.04
C PHE A 62 -4.24 6.85 -3.83
N ALA A 63 -3.03 7.40 -3.70
CA ALA A 63 -2.84 8.83 -3.53
C ALA A 63 -3.43 9.63 -4.71
N ILE A 64 -3.18 9.21 -5.95
CA ILE A 64 -3.73 9.83 -7.16
C ILE A 64 -5.27 9.70 -7.20
N LEU A 65 -5.80 8.51 -6.94
CA LEU A 65 -7.25 8.28 -6.92
C LEU A 65 -7.98 9.17 -5.90
N LEU A 66 -7.42 9.29 -4.71
CA LEU A 66 -8.03 10.06 -3.61
C LEU A 66 -7.89 11.57 -3.80
N TYR A 67 -6.79 12.03 -4.40
CA TYR A 67 -6.66 13.43 -4.82
C TYR A 67 -7.78 13.81 -5.80
N GLY A 68 -8.11 12.95 -6.76
CA GLY A 68 -9.23 13.14 -7.69
C GLY A 68 -10.61 13.25 -7.03
N LYS A 69 -10.73 12.97 -5.73
CA LYS A 69 -11.93 13.16 -4.91
C LYS A 69 -11.89 14.44 -4.06
N GLY A 70 -10.91 15.31 -4.28
CA GLY A 70 -10.76 16.57 -3.56
C GLY A 70 -10.19 16.43 -2.16
N LEU A 71 -9.52 15.30 -1.86
CA LEU A 71 -8.84 15.06 -0.59
C LEU A 71 -7.41 15.60 -0.64
N SER A 72 -6.89 16.05 0.51
CA SER A 72 -5.48 16.44 0.64
C SER A 72 -4.63 15.22 0.98
N VAL A 73 -3.86 14.73 0.01
CA VAL A 73 -3.16 13.45 0.14
C VAL A 73 -1.66 13.65 0.28
N THR A 74 -1.08 12.89 1.20
CA THR A 74 0.35 12.68 1.34
C THR A 74 0.63 11.20 1.14
N GLY A 75 1.56 10.85 0.25
CA GLY A 75 2.02 9.48 0.03
C GLY A 75 3.43 9.28 0.58
N ILE A 76 3.67 8.19 1.28
CA ILE A 76 5.00 7.84 1.74
C ILE A 76 5.39 6.41 1.32
N ASP A 77 6.66 6.23 0.99
CA ASP A 77 7.26 4.93 0.72
C ASP A 77 8.71 4.91 1.19
N LEU A 78 9.22 3.76 1.58
CA LEU A 78 10.62 3.61 1.99
C LEU A 78 11.59 3.67 0.80
N THR A 79 11.10 3.37 -0.41
CA THR A 79 11.89 3.22 -1.63
C THR A 79 11.91 4.51 -2.44
N PRO A 80 13.08 5.19 -2.59
CA PRO A 80 13.18 6.44 -3.37
C PRO A 80 12.68 6.30 -4.80
N ASP A 81 13.01 5.19 -5.49
CA ASP A 81 12.58 4.94 -6.88
C ASP A 81 11.04 4.83 -7.00
N MET A 82 10.35 4.36 -5.96
CA MET A 82 8.89 4.35 -5.93
C MET A 82 8.35 5.78 -5.86
N ILE A 83 8.92 6.61 -5.01
CA ILE A 83 8.52 8.01 -4.85
C ILE A 83 8.76 8.80 -6.14
N GLU A 84 9.93 8.65 -6.78
CA GLU A 84 10.20 9.30 -8.07
C GLU A 84 9.15 8.94 -9.13
N ARG A 85 8.75 7.68 -9.19
CA ARG A 85 7.71 7.23 -10.11
C ARG A 85 6.32 7.71 -9.73
N ALA A 86 6.03 7.79 -8.43
CA ALA A 86 4.77 8.33 -7.94
C ALA A 86 4.62 9.81 -8.35
N GLU A 87 5.67 10.61 -8.25
CA GLU A 87 5.69 12.01 -8.69
C GLU A 87 5.43 12.12 -10.21
N VAL A 88 6.15 11.32 -11.02
CA VAL A 88 5.96 11.30 -12.48
C VAL A 88 4.54 10.88 -12.85
N LEU A 89 3.99 9.87 -12.18
CA LEU A 89 2.64 9.38 -12.46
C LEU A 89 1.59 10.42 -12.02
N ALA A 90 1.75 11.01 -10.85
CA ALA A 90 0.87 12.07 -10.35
C ALA A 90 0.84 13.28 -11.30
N ASP A 91 1.99 13.73 -11.79
CA ASP A 91 2.07 14.81 -12.77
C ASP A 91 1.29 14.47 -14.05
N ARG A 92 1.39 13.24 -14.52
CA ARG A 92 0.67 12.77 -15.72
C ARG A 92 -0.85 12.79 -15.55
N TYR A 93 -1.34 12.51 -14.34
CA TYR A 93 -2.75 12.55 -13.98
C TYR A 93 -3.20 13.92 -13.42
N GLY A 94 -2.31 14.92 -13.36
CA GLY A 94 -2.61 16.24 -12.83
C GLY A 94 -2.95 16.24 -11.33
N ALA A 95 -2.38 15.31 -10.58
CA ALA A 95 -2.61 15.16 -9.15
C ALA A 95 -1.50 15.84 -8.35
N ASP A 96 -1.87 16.86 -7.57
CA ASP A 96 -0.96 17.58 -6.66
C ASP A 96 -0.90 16.84 -5.32
N VAL A 97 -0.07 15.78 -5.27
CA VAL A 97 0.16 14.94 -4.10
C VAL A 97 1.54 15.21 -3.51
N ASN A 98 1.61 15.31 -2.19
CA ASN A 98 2.89 15.46 -1.49
C ASN A 98 3.50 14.07 -1.23
N PHE A 99 4.53 13.69 -1.99
CA PHE A 99 5.24 12.43 -1.79
C PHE A 99 6.51 12.61 -0.97
N LYS A 100 6.85 11.60 -0.13
CA LYS A 100 8.07 11.59 0.69
C LYS A 100 8.63 10.18 0.85
N VAL A 101 9.95 10.09 0.81
CA VAL A 101 10.64 8.89 1.28
C VAL A 101 10.58 8.86 2.81
N MET A 102 9.95 7.81 3.37
CA MET A 102 9.74 7.71 4.82
C MET A 102 9.45 6.26 5.23
N ASP A 103 9.94 5.88 6.42
CA ASP A 103 9.64 4.58 7.02
C ASP A 103 8.22 4.56 7.60
N ALA A 104 7.44 3.54 7.22
CA ALA A 104 6.09 3.31 7.72
C ALA A 104 6.01 3.05 9.23
N MET A 105 7.12 2.63 9.84
CA MET A 105 7.23 2.36 11.28
C MET A 105 7.79 3.53 12.09
N ASN A 106 8.21 4.62 11.43
CA ASN A 106 8.75 5.82 12.07
C ASN A 106 8.31 7.07 11.31
N LEU A 107 7.10 7.55 11.61
CA LEU A 107 6.48 8.66 10.90
C LEU A 107 6.94 10.03 11.43
N GLU A 108 7.51 10.86 10.56
CA GLU A 108 7.97 12.22 10.88
C GLU A 108 6.81 13.24 10.86
N TYR A 109 5.67 12.86 11.45
CA TYR A 109 4.49 13.71 11.60
C TYR A 109 4.11 13.85 13.07
N GLU A 110 3.49 14.96 13.42
CA GLU A 110 2.93 15.18 14.75
C GLU A 110 1.73 14.25 15.01
N ASP A 111 1.42 14.04 16.28
CA ASP A 111 0.22 13.31 16.68
C ASP A 111 -1.04 13.95 16.09
N ALA A 112 -2.02 13.13 15.76
CA ALA A 112 -3.32 13.59 15.24
C ALA A 112 -3.21 14.52 14.01
N SER A 113 -2.30 14.22 13.08
CA SER A 113 -2.06 15.02 11.86
C SER A 113 -3.01 14.69 10.72
N PHE A 114 -3.57 13.46 10.67
CA PHE A 114 -4.37 12.96 9.54
C PHE A 114 -5.75 12.53 9.97
N ASP A 115 -6.72 12.71 9.07
CA ASP A 115 -8.10 12.24 9.25
C ASP A 115 -8.24 10.78 8.80
N VAL A 116 -7.41 10.38 7.83
CA VAL A 116 -7.39 9.02 7.27
C VAL A 116 -5.94 8.55 7.13
N VAL A 117 -5.68 7.32 7.52
CA VAL A 117 -4.49 6.56 7.15
C VAL A 117 -4.93 5.39 6.30
N ILE A 118 -4.35 5.24 5.12
CA ILE A 118 -4.65 4.15 4.21
C ILE A 118 -3.38 3.43 3.80
N THR A 119 -3.46 2.13 3.58
CA THR A 119 -2.36 1.32 3.08
C THR A 119 -2.88 0.14 2.27
N ARG A 120 -2.09 -0.32 1.29
CA ARG A 120 -2.42 -1.48 0.45
C ARG A 120 -1.20 -2.37 0.25
N ASN A 121 -1.36 -3.66 0.60
CA ASN A 121 -0.32 -4.68 0.43
C ASN A 121 1.02 -4.33 1.08
N LEU A 122 0.99 -3.72 2.26
CA LEU A 122 2.20 -3.26 2.96
C LEU A 122 2.57 -4.12 4.17
N THR A 123 1.60 -4.50 5.01
CA THR A 123 1.91 -5.08 6.35
C THR A 123 2.70 -6.38 6.26
N TRP A 124 2.60 -7.10 5.16
CA TRP A 124 3.34 -8.33 4.94
C TRP A 124 4.85 -8.11 4.70
N THR A 125 5.27 -6.89 4.37
CA THR A 125 6.67 -6.51 4.13
C THR A 125 7.35 -5.94 5.37
N LEU A 126 6.56 -5.55 6.40
CA LEU A 126 7.08 -4.86 7.57
C LEU A 126 7.71 -5.82 8.58
N PRO A 127 8.90 -5.50 9.10
CA PRO A 127 9.56 -6.29 10.14
C PRO A 127 8.85 -6.23 11.48
N ASP A 128 8.21 -5.09 11.82
CA ASP A 128 7.44 -4.87 13.06
C ASP A 128 6.10 -4.20 12.74
N VAL A 129 5.08 -5.02 12.56
CA VAL A 129 3.72 -4.57 12.23
C VAL A 129 3.08 -3.83 13.41
N ASP A 130 3.36 -4.25 14.66
CA ASP A 130 2.83 -3.60 15.85
C ASP A 130 3.37 -2.18 15.99
N MET A 131 4.66 -1.96 15.68
CA MET A 131 5.26 -0.64 15.65
C MET A 131 4.60 0.25 14.58
N ALA A 132 4.39 -0.28 13.39
CA ALA A 132 3.71 0.44 12.32
C ALA A 132 2.30 0.87 12.73
N TYR A 133 1.48 -0.03 13.26
CA TYR A 133 0.14 0.31 13.72
C TYR A 133 0.12 1.35 14.85
N LYS A 134 1.10 1.34 15.76
CA LYS A 134 1.23 2.37 16.81
C LYS A 134 1.50 3.75 16.20
N GLU A 135 2.40 3.83 15.22
CA GLU A 135 2.70 5.08 14.51
C GLU A 135 1.50 5.57 13.70
N TRP A 136 0.82 4.67 12.97
CA TRP A 136 -0.39 5.03 12.22
C TRP A 136 -1.51 5.52 13.13
N HIS A 137 -1.71 4.87 14.28
CA HIS A 137 -2.67 5.32 15.30
C HIS A 137 -2.27 6.67 15.91
N ARG A 138 -0.98 6.91 16.17
CA ARG A 138 -0.46 8.15 16.75
C ARG A 138 -0.76 9.36 15.84
N VAL A 139 -0.50 9.22 14.55
CA VAL A 139 -0.72 10.30 13.59
C VAL A 139 -2.19 10.47 13.19
N LEU A 140 -3.05 9.52 13.50
CA LEU A 140 -4.47 9.56 13.20
C LEU A 140 -5.20 10.41 14.24
N LYS A 141 -6.06 11.32 13.78
CA LYS A 141 -6.93 12.13 14.64
C LYS A 141 -7.95 11.26 15.37
N LYS A 142 -8.42 11.74 16.52
CA LYS A 142 -9.55 11.10 17.20
C LYS A 142 -10.80 11.08 16.30
N GLY A 143 -11.35 9.91 16.07
CA GLY A 143 -12.47 9.69 15.14
C GLY A 143 -12.05 9.56 13.68
N GLY A 144 -10.75 9.60 13.40
CA GLY A 144 -10.20 9.30 12.09
C GLY A 144 -10.32 7.81 11.72
N VAL A 145 -10.04 7.49 10.47
CA VAL A 145 -10.22 6.14 9.90
C VAL A 145 -8.89 5.56 9.44
N LEU A 146 -8.61 4.31 9.85
CA LEU A 146 -7.51 3.50 9.31
C LEU A 146 -8.09 2.45 8.35
N LEU A 147 -7.65 2.47 7.10
CA LEU A 147 -8.00 1.48 6.07
C LEU A 147 -6.76 0.68 5.68
N ASN A 148 -6.73 -0.60 6.01
CA ASN A 148 -5.67 -1.50 5.60
C ASN A 148 -6.22 -2.57 4.64
N TYR A 149 -5.72 -2.57 3.40
CA TYR A 149 -6.07 -3.52 2.35
C TYR A 149 -4.90 -4.46 2.08
N ASP A 150 -4.86 -5.59 2.76
CA ASP A 150 -3.84 -6.62 2.55
C ASP A 150 -4.44 -7.92 2.04
N ALA A 151 -3.75 -8.57 1.12
CA ALA A 151 -4.08 -9.93 0.71
C ALA A 151 -3.68 -10.92 1.80
N ASN A 152 -4.47 -11.99 1.95
CA ASN A 152 -4.14 -13.07 2.88
C ASN A 152 -3.08 -14.01 2.30
N TYR A 153 -1.85 -13.50 2.17
CA TYR A 153 -0.71 -14.26 1.65
C TYR A 153 -0.38 -15.51 2.49
N ALA A 154 -0.83 -15.56 3.75
CA ALA A 154 -0.63 -16.73 4.61
C ALA A 154 -1.41 -17.96 4.10
N ASN A 155 -2.61 -17.76 3.57
CA ASN A 155 -3.44 -18.84 3.05
C ASN A 155 -3.07 -19.23 1.61
N MET A 156 -2.39 -18.39 0.85
CA MET A 156 -1.95 -18.72 -0.52
C MET A 156 -0.95 -19.88 -0.55
N LYS A 157 -0.16 -20.07 0.51
CA LYS A 157 0.75 -21.24 0.63
C LYS A 157 0.03 -22.57 0.87
N ASN A 158 -1.24 -22.55 1.30
CA ASN A 158 -2.06 -23.73 1.58
C ASN A 158 -3.05 -24.03 0.45
N LEU A 159 -3.10 -23.21 -0.60
CA LEU A 159 -3.81 -23.56 -1.82
C LEU A 159 -3.01 -24.63 -2.52
N ASP A 160 -3.57 -25.85 -2.50
CA ASP A 160 -3.02 -27.02 -3.16
C ASP A 160 -2.72 -26.66 -4.63
N ALA A 161 -1.49 -26.86 -5.08
CA ALA A 161 -1.07 -26.58 -6.46
C ALA A 161 -1.93 -27.30 -7.51
N THR A 162 -2.72 -28.27 -7.08
CA THR A 162 -3.68 -29.01 -7.92
C THR A 162 -4.94 -28.23 -8.26
N LEU A 163 -5.20 -27.07 -7.61
CA LEU A 163 -6.35 -26.21 -7.90
C LEU A 163 -6.01 -25.02 -8.83
N ILE A 164 -4.76 -24.92 -9.24
CA ILE A 164 -4.34 -23.95 -10.24
C ILE A 164 -4.64 -24.57 -11.61
N ASP A 165 -5.77 -24.19 -12.20
CA ASP A 165 -6.13 -24.54 -13.56
C ASP A 165 -5.07 -23.94 -14.49
N ASP A 166 -4.20 -24.77 -15.07
CA ASP A 166 -3.09 -24.36 -15.93
C ASP A 166 -3.55 -23.59 -17.21
N ASP A 167 -4.83 -23.66 -17.54
CA ASP A 167 -5.43 -22.99 -18.71
C ASP A 167 -5.99 -21.59 -18.37
N LYS A 168 -6.03 -21.17 -17.12
CA LYS A 168 -6.42 -19.83 -16.69
C LYS A 168 -5.29 -19.13 -15.97
N LYS A 169 -4.21 -18.85 -16.70
CA LYS A 169 -3.12 -17.96 -16.25
C LYS A 169 -3.54 -16.48 -16.32
N GLU A 170 -4.66 -16.12 -15.75
CA GLU A 170 -4.89 -14.77 -15.28
C GLU A 170 -4.30 -14.70 -13.88
N GLU A 171 -3.03 -14.28 -13.81
CA GLU A 171 -2.39 -14.02 -12.51
C GLU A 171 -3.20 -12.97 -11.74
N PRO A 172 -3.49 -13.21 -10.45
CA PRO A 172 -4.24 -12.25 -9.67
C PRO A 172 -3.44 -10.95 -9.58
N TYR A 173 -4.04 -9.89 -10.08
CA TYR A 173 -3.73 -8.47 -9.95
C TYR A 173 -2.31 -8.08 -9.51
N GLY A 174 -1.53 -7.60 -10.49
CA GLY A 174 -0.31 -6.82 -10.24
C GLY A 174 0.94 -7.62 -9.91
N HIS A 175 0.90 -8.94 -10.00
CA HIS A 175 2.03 -9.82 -9.76
C HIS A 175 2.53 -10.55 -11.02
N GLN A 176 2.08 -10.14 -12.21
CA GLN A 176 2.58 -10.70 -13.47
C GLN A 176 4.09 -10.44 -13.58
N GLY A 177 4.87 -11.50 -13.65
CA GLY A 177 6.35 -11.45 -13.63
C GLY A 177 6.99 -11.53 -12.24
N MET A 178 6.23 -11.48 -11.14
CA MET A 178 6.78 -11.67 -9.78
C MET A 178 7.05 -13.14 -9.44
N THR A 179 6.40 -14.08 -10.11
CA THR A 179 6.42 -15.51 -9.74
C THR A 179 7.79 -16.14 -9.90
N TYR A 180 8.55 -15.81 -10.92
CA TYR A 180 9.84 -16.45 -11.22
C TYR A 180 11.04 -15.84 -10.48
N ALA A 181 10.99 -14.54 -10.13
CA ALA A 181 12.05 -13.91 -9.33
C ALA A 181 11.90 -14.21 -7.85
N LEU A 182 10.71 -14.59 -7.42
CA LEU A 182 10.34 -14.88 -6.05
C LEU A 182 10.89 -16.21 -5.51
N GLU A 183 11.13 -17.22 -6.33
CA GLU A 183 11.52 -18.56 -5.82
C GLU A 183 12.91 -18.60 -5.18
N ALA A 184 13.89 -17.87 -5.68
CA ALA A 184 15.23 -17.84 -5.11
C ALA A 184 15.40 -16.77 -4.00
N GLU A 185 14.72 -15.63 -4.10
CA GLU A 185 14.76 -14.54 -3.13
C GLU A 185 13.65 -14.63 -2.06
N ASN A 186 12.56 -15.33 -2.35
CA ASN A 186 11.41 -15.54 -1.47
C ASN A 186 11.74 -16.24 -0.15
N ALA A 187 12.77 -17.07 -0.12
CA ALA A 187 13.18 -17.72 1.14
C ALA A 187 13.51 -16.70 2.23
N TYR A 188 13.97 -15.50 1.84
CA TYR A 188 14.36 -14.45 2.80
C TYR A 188 13.18 -13.54 3.16
N ILE A 189 12.40 -13.09 2.18
CA ILE A 189 11.17 -12.32 2.40
C ILE A 189 10.15 -13.18 3.15
N THR A 190 10.01 -14.47 2.79
CA THR A 190 9.18 -15.41 3.53
C THR A 190 9.65 -15.60 4.98
N LYS A 191 10.95 -15.57 5.25
CA LYS A 191 11.48 -15.70 6.60
C LYS A 191 11.26 -14.42 7.43
N ALA A 192 11.35 -13.25 6.82
CA ALA A 192 10.97 -11.98 7.45
C ALA A 192 9.44 -11.94 7.73
N MET A 193 8.63 -12.45 6.83
CA MET A 193 7.18 -12.63 7.01
C MET A 193 6.84 -13.62 8.13
N ASP A 194 7.58 -14.72 8.26
CA ASP A 194 7.35 -15.71 9.31
C ASP A 194 7.67 -15.13 10.70
N ILE A 195 8.64 -14.23 10.82
CA ILE A 195 8.92 -13.50 12.07
C ILE A 195 7.75 -12.59 12.43
N GLY A 196 7.19 -11.85 11.48
CA GLY A 196 6.01 -11.00 11.71
C GLY A 196 4.73 -11.77 12.06
N ARG A 197 4.60 -13.03 11.59
CA ARG A 197 3.44 -13.88 11.88
C ARG A 197 3.41 -14.42 13.31
N HIS A 198 4.54 -14.67 13.91
CA HIS A 198 4.62 -15.18 15.28
C HIS A 198 4.30 -14.12 16.35
N GLN A 199 4.22 -12.84 15.95
CA GLN A 199 3.93 -11.72 16.84
C GLN A 199 2.50 -11.19 16.73
N ARG A 200 1.65 -11.76 15.86
CA ARG A 200 0.24 -11.33 15.79
C ARG A 200 -0.54 -11.84 16.98
N PRO A 201 -1.11 -10.97 17.82
CA PRO A 201 -2.20 -11.37 18.70
C PRO A 201 -3.35 -11.89 17.81
N GLU A 202 -3.95 -13.02 18.17
CA GLU A 202 -5.23 -13.42 17.62
C GLU A 202 -6.24 -12.36 18.08
N TYR A 203 -6.73 -11.55 17.17
CA TYR A 203 -7.87 -10.70 17.44
C TYR A 203 -9.13 -11.52 17.14
N ASP A 204 -9.83 -11.92 18.21
CA ASP A 204 -11.21 -12.39 18.18
C ASP A 204 -12.19 -11.26 17.79
#